data_d67c81410bc0a36d9eaed4177a6490b7
#
_entry.id   d67c81410bc0a36d9eaed4177a6490b7
#
_cell.length_a   1.000
_cell.length_b   1.000
_cell.length_c   1.000
_cell.angle_alpha   90.00
_cell.angle_beta   90.00
_cell.angle_gamma   90.00
#
_symmetry.space_group_name_H-M   'P 1'
#
loop_
_entity.id
_entity.type
_entity.pdbx_description
1 polymer ?
#
loop_
_entity_poly.entity_id
_entity_poly.type
_entity_poly.pdbx_seq_one_letter_code
_entity_poly.pdbx_strand_id
1 'polypeptide(L)'
;MSPRAGQTRSAGQTRSAGERSLVGLAALLALFLALPVAVLVGRAVLDGSLGASLGSETVLAALGLSLATTAVSLTVTVAIGLPLAIVLVRRRFPGKWLLEAIIDLPIVLPPSVAGLALLLVFGRRGLLGEPLDILGISIPFTTIAVVIAQVFVSAPFFIRSARAGIAAVDADLEDAARVDGASEGQVFRTITVPLASGALAAGLVMSWARALGEFGATIMFAGNLEGRTQTLPLVVYAEFQGGDLDASIAAAAILVLAAFGVLVAVRVFRWGRALDVRASA
;
A
#
# COMPACT_ATOMS: atom_id res chain seq x y z
N MET A 1 -0.28 -46.26 50.86
CA MET A 1 -1.29 -45.24 50.65
C MET A 1 -0.85 -44.37 49.49
N SER A 2 -1.41 -44.63 48.31
CA SER A 2 -1.30 -43.72 47.13
C SER A 2 -2.63 -43.01 46.97
N PRO A 3 -2.63 -41.71 46.66
CA PRO A 3 -3.33 -41.26 45.46
C PRO A 3 -2.72 -39.99 44.86
N ARG A 4 -2.49 -39.92 43.56
CA ARG A 4 -2.51 -38.69 42.73
C ARG A 4 -2.31 -39.04 41.25
N ALA A 5 -3.28 -39.76 40.68
CA ALA A 5 -3.26 -40.07 39.25
C ALA A 5 -4.42 -39.42 38.45
N GLY A 6 -5.13 -38.44 39.05
CA GLY A 6 -6.38 -37.91 38.48
C GLY A 6 -6.36 -36.49 37.88
N GLN A 7 -5.29 -35.69 38.07
CA GLN A 7 -5.34 -34.26 37.71
C GLN A 7 -4.63 -33.86 36.39
N THR A 8 -3.89 -34.75 35.77
CA THR A 8 -3.14 -34.39 34.52
C THR A 8 -3.92 -34.56 33.22
N ARG A 9 -5.07 -35.27 33.24
CA ARG A 9 -5.88 -35.49 32.01
C ARG A 9 -6.83 -34.33 31.63
N SER A 10 -7.23 -33.47 32.59
CA SER A 10 -8.19 -32.41 32.29
C SER A 10 -7.53 -31.15 31.64
N ALA A 11 -6.27 -30.88 31.98
CA ALA A 11 -5.55 -29.72 31.45
C ALA A 11 -5.14 -29.86 29.97
N GLY A 12 -4.91 -31.09 29.50
CA GLY A 12 -4.60 -31.36 28.09
C GLY A 12 -5.81 -31.30 27.18
N GLN A 13 -6.99 -31.70 27.67
CA GLN A 13 -8.23 -31.66 26.88
C GLN A 13 -8.82 -30.25 26.72
N THR A 14 -8.66 -29.41 27.72
CA THR A 14 -9.11 -28.01 27.64
C THR A 14 -8.22 -27.17 26.70
N ARG A 15 -6.91 -27.43 26.66
CA ARG A 15 -6.03 -26.79 25.65
C ARG A 15 -6.38 -27.19 24.23
N SER A 16 -6.66 -28.47 23.96
CA SER A 16 -7.02 -28.97 22.64
C SER A 16 -8.37 -28.45 22.15
N ALA A 17 -9.35 -28.23 23.04
CA ALA A 17 -10.66 -27.66 22.70
C ALA A 17 -10.55 -26.15 22.37
N GLY A 18 -9.79 -25.39 23.17
CA GLY A 18 -9.52 -23.97 22.90
C GLY A 18 -8.74 -23.75 21.60
N GLU A 19 -7.75 -24.55 21.31
CA GLU A 19 -6.99 -24.49 20.05
C GLU A 19 -7.88 -24.80 18.84
N ARG A 20 -8.75 -25.80 18.93
CA ARG A 20 -9.69 -26.14 17.83
C ARG A 20 -10.69 -25.02 17.59
N SER A 21 -11.21 -24.36 18.61
CA SER A 21 -12.11 -23.22 18.46
C SER A 21 -11.41 -22.01 17.86
N LEU A 22 -10.14 -21.72 18.25
CA LEU A 22 -9.33 -20.66 17.64
C LEU A 22 -9.03 -20.94 16.17
N VAL A 23 -8.66 -22.16 15.82
CA VAL A 23 -8.45 -22.57 14.42
C VAL A 23 -9.75 -22.46 13.63
N GLY A 24 -10.90 -22.85 14.19
CA GLY A 24 -12.20 -22.73 13.55
C GLY A 24 -12.58 -21.27 13.26
N LEU A 25 -12.38 -20.38 14.24
CA LEU A 25 -12.62 -18.93 14.06
C LEU A 25 -11.67 -18.33 13.03
N ALA A 26 -10.39 -18.69 13.06
CA ALA A 26 -9.42 -18.26 12.07
C ALA A 26 -9.77 -18.73 10.66
N ALA A 27 -10.19 -19.99 10.50
CA ALA A 27 -10.64 -20.53 9.22
C ALA A 27 -11.90 -19.84 8.71
N LEU A 28 -12.86 -19.56 9.59
CA LEU A 28 -14.07 -18.82 9.24
C LEU A 28 -13.76 -17.42 8.72
N LEU A 29 -12.90 -16.68 9.42
CA LEU A 29 -12.47 -15.35 8.99
C LEU A 29 -11.70 -15.42 7.66
N ALA A 30 -10.79 -16.36 7.51
CA ALA A 30 -10.04 -16.56 6.28
C ALA A 30 -10.97 -16.89 5.10
N LEU A 31 -11.97 -17.74 5.31
CA LEU A 31 -12.98 -18.06 4.31
C LEU A 31 -13.83 -16.83 3.96
N PHE A 32 -14.28 -16.07 4.94
CA PHE A 32 -15.04 -14.84 4.75
C PHE A 32 -14.28 -13.82 3.90
N LEU A 33 -12.98 -13.66 4.13
CA LEU A 33 -12.13 -12.74 3.37
C LEU A 33 -11.80 -13.26 1.96
N ALA A 34 -11.59 -14.57 1.83
CA ALA A 34 -11.22 -15.16 0.55
C ALA A 34 -12.41 -15.36 -0.40
N LEU A 35 -13.60 -15.66 0.14
CA LEU A 35 -14.76 -16.04 -0.66
C LEU A 35 -15.20 -14.98 -1.68
N PRO A 36 -15.36 -13.67 -1.34
CA PRO A 36 -15.75 -12.67 -2.33
C PRO A 36 -14.73 -12.54 -3.47
N VAL A 37 -13.44 -12.60 -3.14
CA VAL A 37 -12.36 -12.50 -4.13
C VAL A 37 -12.34 -13.74 -5.03
N ALA A 38 -12.50 -14.93 -4.45
CA ALA A 38 -12.53 -16.18 -5.19
C ALA A 38 -13.74 -16.26 -6.13
N VAL A 39 -14.91 -15.80 -5.67
CA VAL A 39 -16.14 -15.75 -6.50
C VAL A 39 -15.96 -14.75 -7.64
N LEU A 40 -15.42 -13.56 -7.38
CA LEU A 40 -15.19 -12.53 -8.40
C LEU A 40 -14.26 -13.04 -9.49
N VAL A 41 -13.08 -13.56 -9.11
CA VAL A 41 -12.10 -14.09 -10.08
C VAL A 41 -12.62 -15.35 -10.76
N GLY A 42 -13.25 -16.26 -10.00
CA GLY A 42 -13.83 -17.49 -10.54
C GLY A 42 -14.90 -17.21 -11.57
N ARG A 43 -15.79 -16.24 -11.35
CA ARG A 43 -16.81 -15.84 -12.29
C ARG A 43 -16.20 -15.26 -13.57
N ALA A 44 -15.26 -14.31 -13.46
CA ALA A 44 -14.57 -13.73 -14.61
C ALA A 44 -13.89 -14.77 -15.50
N VAL A 45 -13.36 -15.86 -14.91
CA VAL A 45 -12.72 -16.96 -15.63
C VAL A 45 -13.76 -17.88 -16.28
N LEU A 46 -14.80 -18.27 -15.53
CA LEU A 46 -15.80 -19.24 -16.01
C LEU A 46 -16.69 -18.67 -17.13
N ASP A 47 -17.04 -17.38 -17.02
CA ASP A 47 -17.87 -16.70 -18.03
C ASP A 47 -17.06 -16.24 -19.26
N GLY A 48 -15.73 -16.42 -19.24
CA GLY A 48 -14.83 -16.01 -20.32
C GLY A 48 -14.62 -14.50 -20.44
N SER A 49 -15.25 -13.69 -19.59
CA SER A 49 -15.17 -12.23 -19.60
C SER A 49 -13.75 -11.71 -19.33
N LEU A 50 -12.97 -12.45 -18.53
CA LEU A 50 -11.55 -12.13 -18.29
C LEU A 50 -10.74 -12.11 -19.59
N GLY A 51 -10.93 -13.13 -20.48
CA GLY A 51 -10.24 -13.20 -21.76
C GLY A 51 -10.66 -12.09 -22.73
N ALA A 52 -11.95 -11.76 -22.76
CA ALA A 52 -12.48 -10.67 -23.58
C ALA A 52 -11.92 -9.30 -23.12
N SER A 53 -11.89 -9.06 -21.83
CA SER A 53 -11.38 -7.80 -21.24
C SER A 53 -9.86 -7.65 -21.38
N LEU A 54 -9.09 -8.74 -21.37
CA LEU A 54 -7.65 -8.70 -21.68
C LEU A 54 -7.36 -8.37 -23.16
N GLY A 55 -8.36 -8.51 -24.05
CA GLY A 55 -8.30 -8.02 -25.43
C GLY A 55 -8.75 -6.57 -25.61
N SER A 56 -9.31 -5.94 -24.58
CA SER A 56 -9.80 -4.55 -24.62
C SER A 56 -8.66 -3.54 -24.51
N GLU A 57 -8.54 -2.64 -25.49
CA GLU A 57 -7.54 -1.56 -25.47
C GLU A 57 -7.74 -0.64 -24.26
N THR A 58 -8.99 -0.32 -23.91
CA THR A 58 -9.34 0.52 -22.76
C THR A 58 -8.87 -0.10 -21.43
N VAL A 59 -9.10 -1.40 -21.24
CA VAL A 59 -8.68 -2.11 -20.01
C VAL A 59 -7.16 -2.19 -19.91
N LEU A 60 -6.47 -2.50 -21.02
CA LEU A 60 -5.01 -2.56 -21.04
C LEU A 60 -4.36 -1.18 -20.83
N ALA A 61 -4.91 -0.14 -21.46
CA ALA A 61 -4.46 1.24 -21.24
C ALA A 61 -4.65 1.67 -19.79
N ALA A 62 -5.81 1.36 -19.17
CA ALA A 62 -6.10 1.67 -17.78
C ALA A 62 -5.20 0.86 -16.82
N LEU A 63 -4.91 -0.40 -17.11
CA LEU A 63 -3.95 -1.21 -16.35
C LEU A 63 -2.56 -0.60 -16.42
N GLY A 64 -2.10 -0.27 -17.62
CA GLY A 64 -0.80 0.38 -17.85
C GLY A 64 -0.70 1.71 -17.10
N LEU A 65 -1.75 2.55 -17.17
CA LEU A 65 -1.83 3.81 -16.43
C LEU A 65 -1.79 3.59 -14.92
N SER A 66 -2.58 2.63 -14.40
CA SER A 66 -2.59 2.28 -12.97
C SER A 66 -1.21 1.88 -12.47
N LEU A 67 -0.53 1.00 -13.19
CA LEU A 67 0.82 0.54 -12.80
C LEU A 67 1.85 1.65 -12.90
N ALA A 68 1.82 2.45 -13.97
CA ALA A 68 2.76 3.57 -14.16
C ALA A 68 2.58 4.66 -13.09
N THR A 69 1.34 5.12 -12.87
CA THR A 69 1.05 6.15 -11.85
C THR A 69 1.36 5.65 -10.45
N THR A 70 1.06 4.38 -10.14
CA THR A 70 1.40 3.77 -8.84
C THR A 70 2.92 3.68 -8.65
N ALA A 71 3.68 3.30 -9.67
CA ALA A 71 5.14 3.26 -9.59
C ALA A 71 5.74 4.66 -9.36
N VAL A 72 5.24 5.67 -10.07
CA VAL A 72 5.66 7.06 -9.86
C VAL A 72 5.28 7.55 -8.47
N SER A 73 4.03 7.33 -8.03
CA SER A 73 3.57 7.74 -6.71
C SER A 73 4.37 7.08 -5.58
N LEU A 74 4.72 5.81 -5.74
CA LEU A 74 5.57 5.10 -4.78
C LEU A 74 6.99 5.66 -4.75
N THR A 75 7.57 5.97 -5.90
CA THR A 75 8.89 6.60 -6.00
C THR A 75 8.91 7.95 -5.29
N VAL A 76 7.90 8.80 -5.52
CA VAL A 76 7.74 10.08 -4.82
C VAL A 76 7.55 9.87 -3.32
N THR A 77 6.70 8.93 -2.94
CA THR A 77 6.46 8.57 -1.52
C THR A 77 7.74 8.16 -0.81
N VAL A 78 8.58 7.34 -1.44
CA VAL A 78 9.87 6.94 -0.86
C VAL A 78 10.84 8.11 -0.81
N ALA A 79 10.97 8.87 -1.90
CA ALA A 79 11.92 9.97 -2.01
C ALA A 79 11.68 11.06 -0.94
N ILE A 80 10.42 11.34 -0.61
CA ILE A 80 10.04 12.35 0.40
C ILE A 80 9.76 11.71 1.75
N GLY A 81 9.09 10.57 1.78
CA GLY A 81 8.64 9.91 3.01
C GLY A 81 9.78 9.27 3.81
N LEU A 82 10.81 8.73 3.16
CA LEU A 82 11.94 8.14 3.88
C LEU A 82 12.76 9.19 4.65
N PRO A 83 13.18 10.33 4.05
CA PRO A 83 13.81 11.41 4.80
C PRO A 83 12.93 11.94 5.94
N LEU A 84 11.62 12.09 5.69
CA LEU A 84 10.68 12.54 6.71
C LEU A 84 10.59 11.52 7.86
N ALA A 85 10.55 10.24 7.59
CA ALA A 85 10.55 9.18 8.61
C ALA A 85 11.82 9.23 9.46
N ILE A 86 12.99 9.45 8.85
CA ILE A 86 14.28 9.59 9.55
C ILE A 86 14.23 10.79 10.49
N VAL A 87 13.80 11.96 10.00
CA VAL A 87 13.69 13.19 10.81
C VAL A 87 12.76 12.96 12.00
N LEU A 88 11.60 12.33 11.77
CA LEU A 88 10.63 12.03 12.82
C LEU A 88 11.15 11.05 13.87
N VAL A 89 12.03 10.12 13.52
CA VAL A 89 12.63 9.20 14.49
C VAL A 89 13.77 9.87 15.25
N ARG A 90 14.67 10.54 14.53
CA ARG A 90 15.95 10.99 15.09
C ARG A 90 15.95 12.39 15.69
N ARG A 91 14.96 13.22 15.33
CA ARG A 91 14.91 14.61 15.82
C ARG A 91 13.78 14.82 16.82
N ARG A 92 14.09 15.64 17.83
CA ARG A 92 13.10 16.16 18.79
C ARG A 92 12.94 17.65 18.50
N PHE A 93 11.72 18.07 18.19
CA PHE A 93 11.39 19.47 17.92
C PHE A 93 9.96 19.76 18.38
N PRO A 94 9.65 21.04 18.74
CA PRO A 94 8.30 21.42 19.12
C PRO A 94 7.34 21.22 17.92
N GLY A 95 6.13 20.76 18.20
CA GLY A 95 5.13 20.49 17.13
C GLY A 95 5.29 19.16 16.39
N LYS A 96 6.25 18.30 16.76
CA LYS A 96 6.43 16.97 16.15
C LYS A 96 5.14 16.15 16.17
N TRP A 97 4.41 16.14 17.29
CA TRP A 97 3.14 15.43 17.42
C TRP A 97 2.08 15.92 16.44
N LEU A 98 2.05 17.23 16.14
CA LEU A 98 1.12 17.81 15.17
C LEU A 98 1.49 17.38 13.73
N LEU A 99 2.78 17.38 13.39
CA LEU A 99 3.25 16.87 12.11
C LEU A 99 2.91 15.39 11.92
N GLU A 100 3.08 14.58 12.97
CA GLU A 100 2.68 13.17 12.96
C GLU A 100 1.17 13.01 12.74
N ALA A 101 0.35 13.80 13.44
CA ALA A 101 -1.10 13.79 13.24
C ALA A 101 -1.51 14.24 11.82
N ILE A 102 -0.84 15.24 11.25
CA ILE A 102 -1.08 15.70 9.86
C ILE A 102 -0.73 14.60 8.85
N ILE A 103 0.40 13.90 9.05
CA ILE A 103 0.80 12.80 8.17
C ILE A 103 -0.22 11.65 8.24
N ASP A 104 -0.80 11.40 9.40
CA ASP A 104 -1.77 10.32 9.59
C ASP A 104 -3.20 10.70 9.13
N LEU A 105 -3.48 11.98 8.94
CA LEU A 105 -4.81 12.48 8.56
C LEU A 105 -5.40 11.80 7.31
N PRO A 106 -4.64 11.56 6.22
CA PRO A 106 -5.17 10.89 5.04
C PRO A 106 -5.66 9.46 5.28
N ILE A 107 -5.20 8.79 6.34
CA ILE A 107 -5.68 7.43 6.69
C ILE A 107 -7.13 7.48 7.19
N VAL A 108 -7.49 8.55 7.88
CA VAL A 108 -8.81 8.71 8.52
C VAL A 108 -9.82 9.36 7.58
N LEU A 109 -9.35 10.18 6.64
CA LEU A 109 -10.22 10.87 5.71
C LEU A 109 -10.91 9.88 4.73
N PRO A 110 -12.23 10.03 4.51
CA PRO A 110 -12.88 9.36 3.40
C PRO A 110 -12.19 9.73 2.08
N PRO A 111 -11.92 8.78 1.18
CA PRO A 111 -11.16 9.05 -0.04
C PRO A 111 -11.76 10.16 -0.92
N SER A 112 -13.08 10.26 -1.00
CA SER A 112 -13.75 11.34 -1.73
C SER A 112 -13.51 12.72 -1.11
N VAL A 113 -13.46 12.79 0.23
CA VAL A 113 -13.14 14.03 0.96
C VAL A 113 -11.68 14.42 0.72
N ALA A 114 -10.77 13.45 0.69
CA ALA A 114 -9.37 13.66 0.33
C ALA A 114 -9.23 14.27 -1.08
N GLY A 115 -9.96 13.72 -2.06
CA GLY A 115 -9.98 14.26 -3.43
C GLY A 115 -10.54 15.66 -3.52
N LEU A 116 -11.62 15.97 -2.78
CA LEU A 116 -12.18 17.31 -2.70
C LEU A 116 -11.18 18.29 -2.06
N ALA A 117 -10.49 17.89 -0.99
CA ALA A 117 -9.46 18.70 -0.35
C ALA A 117 -8.32 19.03 -1.33
N LEU A 118 -7.86 18.05 -2.11
CA LEU A 118 -6.87 18.26 -3.16
C LEU A 118 -7.38 19.21 -4.24
N LEU A 119 -8.65 19.10 -4.62
CA LEU A 119 -9.27 20.01 -5.59
C LEU A 119 -9.37 21.45 -5.06
N LEU A 120 -9.61 21.63 -3.76
CA LEU A 120 -9.61 22.96 -3.12
C LEU A 120 -8.21 23.58 -3.04
N VAL A 121 -7.16 22.77 -3.02
CA VAL A 121 -5.77 23.27 -3.04
C VAL A 121 -5.29 23.54 -4.46
N PHE A 122 -5.44 22.57 -5.37
CA PHE A 122 -4.83 22.59 -6.70
C PHE A 122 -5.80 22.94 -7.84
N GLY A 123 -7.11 23.03 -7.55
CA GLY A 123 -8.12 23.41 -8.55
C GLY A 123 -7.92 24.84 -9.04
N ARG A 124 -8.46 25.17 -10.19
CA ARG A 124 -8.31 26.52 -10.81
C ARG A 124 -8.69 27.68 -9.88
N ARG A 125 -9.67 27.47 -9.00
CA ARG A 125 -10.11 28.42 -7.96
C ARG A 125 -9.60 28.06 -6.58
N GLY A 126 -8.64 27.14 -6.50
CA GLY A 126 -8.04 26.66 -5.24
C GLY A 126 -6.86 27.54 -4.83
N LEU A 127 -6.33 27.24 -3.63
CA LEU A 127 -5.25 28.01 -2.99
C LEU A 127 -4.01 28.16 -3.88
N LEU A 128 -3.62 27.11 -4.61
CA LEU A 128 -2.46 27.08 -5.50
C LEU A 128 -2.87 27.14 -6.99
N GLY A 129 -4.17 27.16 -7.28
CA GLY A 129 -4.66 27.10 -8.65
C GLY A 129 -4.30 28.36 -9.46
N GLU A 130 -4.57 29.55 -8.94
CA GLU A 130 -4.26 30.80 -9.59
C GLU A 130 -2.75 31.01 -9.83
N PRO A 131 -1.84 30.79 -8.85
CA PRO A 131 -0.40 30.83 -9.07
C PRO A 131 0.09 29.84 -10.13
N LEU A 132 -0.49 28.64 -10.18
CA LEU A 132 -0.12 27.62 -11.15
C LEU A 132 -0.63 27.95 -12.55
N ASP A 133 -1.83 28.53 -12.66
CA ASP A 133 -2.43 28.92 -13.94
C ASP A 133 -1.63 30.05 -14.60
N ILE A 134 -1.06 31.00 -13.82
CA ILE A 134 -0.12 32.02 -14.30
C ILE A 134 1.13 31.39 -14.94
N LEU A 135 1.56 30.23 -14.43
CA LEU A 135 2.68 29.46 -14.96
C LEU A 135 2.27 28.52 -16.12
N GLY A 136 1.00 28.53 -16.54
CA GLY A 136 0.45 27.63 -17.54
C GLY A 136 0.28 26.20 -17.08
N ILE A 137 0.30 25.94 -15.75
CA ILE A 137 0.22 24.61 -15.17
C ILE A 137 -1.19 24.37 -14.64
N SER A 138 -1.90 23.41 -15.23
CA SER A 138 -3.18 22.91 -14.70
C SER A 138 -3.01 21.48 -14.20
N ILE A 139 -3.18 21.27 -12.89
CA ILE A 139 -3.03 19.95 -12.25
C ILE A 139 -4.31 19.10 -12.32
N PRO A 140 -5.51 19.60 -11.95
CA PRO A 140 -6.72 18.80 -11.98
C PRO A 140 -7.00 18.20 -13.36
N PHE A 141 -7.60 17.03 -13.36
CA PHE A 141 -7.95 16.27 -14.58
C PHE A 141 -6.74 15.89 -15.46
N THR A 142 -5.59 15.69 -14.83
CA THR A 142 -4.35 15.20 -15.47
C THR A 142 -3.84 13.93 -14.81
N THR A 143 -2.93 13.22 -15.49
CA THR A 143 -2.21 12.07 -14.91
C THR A 143 -1.42 12.45 -13.66
N ILE A 144 -0.92 13.71 -13.59
CA ILE A 144 -0.25 14.24 -12.39
C ILE A 144 -1.21 14.30 -11.21
N ALA A 145 -2.48 14.67 -11.42
CA ALA A 145 -3.50 14.65 -10.36
C ALA A 145 -3.74 13.23 -9.83
N VAL A 146 -3.70 12.20 -10.70
CA VAL A 146 -3.77 10.80 -10.26
C VAL A 146 -2.60 10.47 -9.33
N VAL A 147 -1.37 10.81 -9.73
CA VAL A 147 -0.17 10.58 -8.92
C VAL A 147 -0.26 11.30 -7.57
N ILE A 148 -0.67 12.58 -7.55
CA ILE A 148 -0.82 13.35 -6.31
C ILE A 148 -1.86 12.71 -5.39
N ALA A 149 -3.03 12.29 -5.93
CA ALA A 149 -4.05 11.61 -5.15
C ALA A 149 -3.52 10.30 -4.54
N GLN A 150 -2.82 9.49 -5.34
CA GLN A 150 -2.20 8.25 -4.88
C GLN A 150 -1.13 8.49 -3.81
N VAL A 151 -0.24 9.48 -3.98
CA VAL A 151 0.76 9.86 -2.96
C VAL A 151 0.07 10.29 -1.68
N PHE A 152 -0.93 11.17 -1.76
CA PHE A 152 -1.64 11.70 -0.59
C PHE A 152 -2.23 10.58 0.28
N VAL A 153 -2.90 9.61 -0.34
CA VAL A 153 -3.59 8.54 0.41
C VAL A 153 -2.67 7.38 0.81
N SER A 154 -1.55 7.19 0.12
CA SER A 154 -0.68 6.02 0.34
C SER A 154 0.59 6.32 1.14
N ALA A 155 1.11 7.56 1.11
CA ALA A 155 2.34 7.94 1.79
C ALA A 155 2.33 7.66 3.31
N PRO A 156 1.24 7.88 4.06
CA PRO A 156 1.22 7.59 5.49
C PRO A 156 1.57 6.13 5.82
N PHE A 157 1.16 5.18 4.99
CA PHE A 157 1.44 3.74 5.21
C PHE A 157 2.94 3.44 5.13
N PHE A 158 3.63 4.02 4.14
CA PHE A 158 5.07 3.89 4.03
C PHE A 158 5.79 4.59 5.18
N ILE A 159 5.43 5.85 5.47
CA ILE A 159 6.09 6.67 6.49
C ILE A 159 5.97 6.00 7.86
N ARG A 160 4.79 5.49 8.24
CA ARG A 160 4.57 4.79 9.52
C ARG A 160 5.43 3.53 9.63
N SER A 161 5.46 2.72 8.58
CA SER A 161 6.25 1.49 8.56
C SER A 161 7.76 1.79 8.58
N ALA A 162 8.21 2.80 7.82
CA ALA A 162 9.61 3.25 7.81
C ALA A 162 10.03 3.76 9.20
N ARG A 163 9.18 4.58 9.84
CA ARG A 163 9.44 5.07 11.22
C ARG A 163 9.59 3.91 12.21
N ALA A 164 8.66 2.95 12.17
CA ALA A 164 8.72 1.79 13.06
C ALA A 164 10.01 0.98 12.85
N GLY A 165 10.38 0.75 11.58
CA GLY A 165 11.60 0.02 11.26
C GLY A 165 12.88 0.74 11.67
N ILE A 166 12.97 2.06 11.41
CA ILE A 166 14.14 2.87 11.79
C ILE A 166 14.24 3.00 13.31
N ALA A 167 13.12 3.16 14.01
CA ALA A 167 13.10 3.25 15.46
C ALA A 167 13.49 1.95 16.17
N ALA A 168 13.36 0.81 15.50
CA ALA A 168 13.76 -0.50 16.02
C ALA A 168 15.24 -0.82 15.83
N VAL A 169 15.99 0.00 15.08
CA VAL A 169 17.44 -0.16 14.93
C VAL A 169 18.11 0.27 16.22
N ASP A 170 18.99 -0.61 16.74
CA ASP A 170 19.74 -0.33 17.95
C ASP A 170 20.73 0.83 17.71
N ALA A 171 20.63 1.88 18.53
CA ALA A 171 21.47 3.05 18.45
C ALA A 171 22.95 2.72 18.71
N ASP A 172 23.25 1.74 19.56
CA ASP A 172 24.62 1.34 19.90
C ASP A 172 25.37 0.81 18.66
N LEU A 173 24.68 0.13 17.75
CA LEU A 173 25.27 -0.33 16.48
C LEU A 173 25.66 0.84 15.57
N GLU A 174 24.83 1.87 15.53
CA GLU A 174 25.12 3.08 14.74
C GLU A 174 26.25 3.90 15.37
N ASP A 175 26.26 4.00 16.70
CA ASP A 175 27.29 4.73 17.43
C ASP A 175 28.65 4.02 17.34
N ALA A 176 28.68 2.70 17.42
CA ALA A 176 29.91 1.92 17.19
C ALA A 176 30.51 2.19 15.80
N ALA A 177 29.68 2.19 14.74
CA ALA A 177 30.16 2.50 13.39
C ALA A 177 30.69 3.95 13.26
N ARG A 178 30.08 4.91 13.96
CA ARG A 178 30.59 6.29 14.01
C ARG A 178 31.94 6.38 14.70
N VAL A 179 32.16 5.63 15.78
CA VAL A 179 33.45 5.53 16.47
C VAL A 179 34.51 4.95 15.55
N ASP A 180 34.16 3.97 14.70
CA ASP A 180 35.02 3.39 13.68
C ASP A 180 35.26 4.33 12.48
N GLY A 181 34.73 5.55 12.49
CA GLY A 181 34.96 6.58 11.47
C GLY A 181 33.95 6.57 10.31
N ALA A 182 32.85 5.81 10.40
CA ALA A 182 31.81 5.82 9.36
C ALA A 182 31.08 7.17 9.33
N SER A 183 30.88 7.72 8.14
CA SER A 183 30.01 8.89 7.92
C SER A 183 28.55 8.54 8.14
N GLU A 184 27.70 9.55 8.42
CA GLU A 184 26.24 9.34 8.58
C GLU A 184 25.60 8.62 7.38
N GLY A 185 26.06 8.91 6.16
CA GLY A 185 25.59 8.23 4.95
C GLY A 185 26.01 6.77 4.88
N GLN A 186 27.19 6.43 5.39
CA GLN A 186 27.66 5.05 5.52
C GLN A 186 26.85 4.31 6.59
N VAL A 187 26.70 4.87 7.80
CA VAL A 187 25.87 4.31 8.86
C VAL A 187 24.46 4.02 8.34
N PHE A 188 23.86 4.98 7.66
CA PHE A 188 22.52 4.82 7.10
C PHE A 188 22.43 3.66 6.10
N ARG A 189 23.37 3.58 5.15
CA ARG A 189 23.36 2.57 4.08
C ARG A 189 23.74 1.17 4.55
N THR A 190 24.69 1.07 5.50
CA THR A 190 25.27 -0.22 5.91
C THR A 190 24.65 -0.80 7.17
N ILE A 191 23.99 0.02 8.00
CA ILE A 191 23.38 -0.40 9.26
C ILE A 191 21.88 -0.13 9.26
N THR A 192 21.48 1.13 9.18
CA THR A 192 20.07 1.51 9.35
C THR A 192 19.16 0.87 8.29
N VAL A 193 19.46 1.03 6.99
CA VAL A 193 18.64 0.50 5.90
C VAL A 193 18.58 -1.03 5.89
N PRO A 194 19.70 -1.77 6.02
CA PRO A 194 19.63 -3.23 6.08
C PRO A 194 18.82 -3.76 7.26
N LEU A 195 19.00 -3.21 8.46
CA LEU A 195 18.26 -3.63 9.65
C LEU A 195 16.77 -3.25 9.59
N ALA A 196 16.44 -2.07 9.05
CA ALA A 196 15.06 -1.63 8.84
C ALA A 196 14.40 -2.24 7.59
N SER A 197 15.13 -2.98 6.74
CA SER A 197 14.69 -3.43 5.41
C SER A 197 13.37 -4.18 5.40
N GLY A 198 13.11 -4.99 6.44
CA GLY A 198 11.87 -5.72 6.60
C GLY A 198 10.65 -4.79 6.71
N ALA A 199 10.76 -3.76 7.55
CA ALA A 199 9.71 -2.76 7.74
C ALA A 199 9.57 -1.84 6.52
N LEU A 200 10.69 -1.40 5.93
CA LEU A 200 10.70 -0.60 4.70
C LEU A 200 9.97 -1.34 3.57
N ALA A 201 10.28 -2.62 3.37
CA ALA A 201 9.61 -3.43 2.35
C ALA A 201 8.13 -3.64 2.65
N ALA A 202 7.74 -3.84 3.92
CA ALA A 202 6.33 -3.93 4.30
C ALA A 202 5.59 -2.62 4.01
N GLY A 203 6.20 -1.47 4.36
CA GLY A 203 5.65 -0.15 4.07
C GLY A 203 5.49 0.12 2.57
N LEU A 204 6.47 -0.30 1.75
CA LEU A 204 6.40 -0.21 0.28
C LEU A 204 5.21 -1.00 -0.26
N VAL A 205 5.04 -2.25 0.18
CA VAL A 205 3.94 -3.11 -0.27
C VAL A 205 2.59 -2.54 0.13
N MET A 206 2.44 -2.07 1.37
CA MET A 206 1.18 -1.48 1.84
C MET A 206 0.85 -0.18 1.09
N SER A 207 1.82 0.70 0.91
CA SER A 207 1.67 1.94 0.17
C SER A 207 1.33 1.68 -1.29
N TRP A 208 2.00 0.72 -1.92
CA TRP A 208 1.72 0.29 -3.29
C TRP A 208 0.29 -0.24 -3.45
N ALA A 209 -0.13 -1.17 -2.59
CA ALA A 209 -1.47 -1.74 -2.64
C ALA A 209 -2.55 -0.66 -2.45
N ARG A 210 -2.30 0.29 -1.52
CA ARG A 210 -3.21 1.41 -1.27
C ARG A 210 -3.28 2.37 -2.45
N ALA A 211 -2.16 2.65 -3.13
CA ALA A 211 -2.12 3.51 -4.30
C ALA A 211 -2.78 2.87 -5.53
N LEU A 212 -2.51 1.56 -5.77
CA LEU A 212 -3.07 0.84 -6.92
C LEU A 212 -4.59 0.75 -6.86
N GLY A 213 -5.15 0.53 -5.66
CA GLY A 213 -6.60 0.47 -5.44
C GLY A 213 -7.25 1.83 -5.19
N GLU A 214 -6.54 2.95 -5.43
CA GLU A 214 -7.12 4.27 -5.19
C GLU A 214 -8.17 4.62 -6.25
N PHE A 215 -9.35 4.98 -5.76
CA PHE A 215 -10.51 5.33 -6.56
C PHE A 215 -11.09 6.70 -6.16
N GLY A 216 -11.43 6.85 -4.87
CA GLY A 216 -12.27 7.96 -4.40
C GLY A 216 -11.63 9.33 -4.52
N ALA A 217 -10.35 9.46 -4.17
CA ALA A 217 -9.63 10.72 -4.34
C ALA A 217 -9.33 10.98 -5.82
N THR A 218 -9.05 9.93 -6.58
CA THR A 218 -8.76 10.04 -8.01
C THR A 218 -9.97 10.54 -8.80
N ILE A 219 -11.15 9.96 -8.61
CA ILE A 219 -12.35 10.37 -9.36
C ILE A 219 -12.74 11.82 -9.06
N MET A 220 -12.58 12.28 -7.82
CA MET A 220 -12.92 13.64 -7.40
C MET A 220 -11.91 14.68 -7.89
N PHE A 221 -10.61 14.36 -7.94
CA PHE A 221 -9.55 15.31 -8.24
C PHE A 221 -9.04 15.20 -9.69
N ALA A 222 -8.88 13.98 -10.20
CA ALA A 222 -8.38 13.73 -11.54
C ALA A 222 -9.49 13.41 -12.57
N GLY A 223 -10.71 13.10 -12.10
CA GLY A 223 -11.82 12.70 -12.96
C GLY A 223 -11.64 11.27 -13.49
N ASN A 224 -12.41 10.94 -14.55
CA ASN A 224 -12.40 9.64 -15.21
C ASN A 224 -12.31 9.83 -16.73
N LEU A 225 -11.14 10.23 -17.21
CA LEU A 225 -10.88 10.53 -18.62
C LEU A 225 -10.10 9.37 -19.25
N GLU A 226 -10.71 8.70 -20.21
CA GLU A 226 -10.10 7.58 -20.93
C GLU A 226 -8.75 7.99 -21.54
N GLY A 227 -7.76 7.10 -21.44
CA GLY A 227 -6.40 7.33 -21.91
C GLY A 227 -5.59 8.38 -21.14
N ARG A 228 -6.18 9.08 -20.16
CA ARG A 228 -5.52 10.17 -19.44
C ARG A 228 -5.52 10.03 -17.93
N THR A 229 -6.66 9.75 -17.32
CA THR A 229 -6.81 9.63 -15.86
C THR A 229 -7.58 8.40 -15.43
N GLN A 230 -8.14 7.66 -16.37
CA GLN A 230 -8.92 6.47 -16.11
C GLN A 230 -8.02 5.32 -15.69
N THR A 231 -7.83 5.15 -14.39
CA THR A 231 -7.16 4.00 -13.79
C THR A 231 -8.10 2.79 -13.80
N LEU A 232 -7.54 1.59 -13.59
CA LEU A 232 -8.34 0.36 -13.63
C LEU A 232 -9.49 0.32 -12.60
N PRO A 233 -9.34 0.83 -11.35
CA PRO A 233 -10.48 1.03 -10.45
C PRO A 233 -11.59 1.93 -11.01
N LEU A 234 -11.22 2.93 -11.81
CA LEU A 234 -12.18 3.81 -12.47
C LEU A 234 -12.90 3.14 -13.65
N VAL A 235 -12.23 2.22 -14.36
CA VAL A 235 -12.88 1.36 -15.37
C VAL A 235 -13.90 0.45 -14.70
N VAL A 236 -13.54 -0.23 -13.60
CA VAL A 236 -14.49 -1.06 -12.83
C VAL A 236 -15.76 -0.29 -12.48
N TYR A 237 -15.60 0.94 -12.02
CA TYR A 237 -16.72 1.79 -11.67
C TYR A 237 -17.52 2.25 -12.90
N ALA A 238 -16.86 2.63 -13.98
CA ALA A 238 -17.52 3.10 -15.21
C ALA A 238 -18.38 1.99 -15.84
N GLU A 239 -17.83 0.76 -15.97
CA GLU A 239 -18.56 -0.39 -16.49
C GLU A 239 -19.76 -0.76 -15.61
N PHE A 240 -19.57 -0.74 -14.27
CA PHE A 240 -20.67 -0.97 -13.33
C PHE A 240 -21.80 0.05 -13.48
N GLN A 241 -21.47 1.34 -13.61
CA GLN A 241 -22.44 2.41 -13.81
C GLN A 241 -23.07 2.38 -15.20
N GLY A 242 -22.33 1.90 -16.20
CA GLY A 242 -22.83 1.66 -17.55
C GLY A 242 -23.79 0.47 -17.68
N GLY A 243 -23.91 -0.35 -16.61
CA GLY A 243 -24.76 -1.53 -16.58
C GLY A 243 -24.11 -2.79 -17.12
N ASP A 244 -22.82 -2.73 -17.52
CA ASP A 244 -22.04 -3.90 -17.94
C ASP A 244 -21.35 -4.54 -16.75
N LEU A 245 -22.09 -5.40 -16.05
CA LEU A 245 -21.61 -6.09 -14.87
C LEU A 245 -20.46 -7.06 -15.20
N ASP A 246 -20.48 -7.71 -16.35
CA ASP A 246 -19.50 -8.71 -16.72
C ASP A 246 -18.16 -8.04 -17.08
N ALA A 247 -18.17 -6.91 -17.78
CA ALA A 247 -16.97 -6.08 -18.01
C ALA A 247 -16.40 -5.52 -16.71
N SER A 248 -17.27 -5.07 -15.79
CA SER A 248 -16.87 -4.59 -14.47
C SER A 248 -16.19 -5.69 -13.64
N ILE A 249 -16.79 -6.89 -13.58
CA ILE A 249 -16.23 -8.06 -12.89
C ILE A 249 -14.87 -8.45 -13.48
N ALA A 250 -14.74 -8.44 -14.78
CA ALA A 250 -13.50 -8.79 -15.48
C ALA A 250 -12.38 -7.76 -15.20
N ALA A 251 -12.68 -6.47 -15.29
CA ALA A 251 -11.73 -5.40 -14.92
C ALA A 251 -11.30 -5.50 -13.44
N ALA A 252 -12.24 -5.79 -12.54
CA ALA A 252 -11.94 -6.00 -11.13
C ALA A 252 -11.07 -7.25 -10.90
N ALA A 253 -11.32 -8.34 -11.62
CA ALA A 253 -10.49 -9.54 -11.55
C ALA A 253 -9.06 -9.28 -12.05
N ILE A 254 -8.89 -8.52 -13.13
CA ILE A 254 -7.57 -8.09 -13.63
C ILE A 254 -6.83 -7.26 -12.56
N LEU A 255 -7.52 -6.32 -11.91
CA LEU A 255 -6.94 -5.52 -10.82
C LEU A 255 -6.46 -6.40 -9.66
N VAL A 256 -7.29 -7.35 -9.23
CA VAL A 256 -6.95 -8.31 -8.15
C VAL A 256 -5.76 -9.18 -8.55
N LEU A 257 -5.75 -9.70 -9.77
CA LEU A 257 -4.65 -10.53 -10.26
C LEU A 257 -3.35 -9.73 -10.39
N ALA A 258 -3.41 -8.48 -10.87
CA ALA A 258 -2.26 -7.59 -10.92
C ALA A 258 -1.72 -7.28 -9.50
N ALA A 259 -2.62 -6.97 -8.56
CA ALA A 259 -2.26 -6.75 -7.16
C ALA A 259 -1.61 -8.00 -6.54
N PHE A 260 -2.22 -9.16 -6.73
CA PHE A 260 -1.69 -10.43 -6.22
C PHE A 260 -0.35 -10.80 -6.88
N GLY A 261 -0.22 -10.59 -8.18
CA GLY A 261 1.02 -10.86 -8.93
C GLY A 261 2.21 -10.07 -8.39
N VAL A 262 2.03 -8.78 -8.09
CA VAL A 262 3.10 -7.96 -7.50
C VAL A 262 3.40 -8.39 -6.05
N LEU A 263 2.38 -8.72 -5.24
CA LEU A 263 2.60 -9.23 -3.88
C LEU A 263 3.43 -10.51 -3.90
N VAL A 264 3.11 -11.43 -4.81
CA VAL A 264 3.86 -12.69 -4.98
C VAL A 264 5.29 -12.40 -5.46
N ALA A 265 5.46 -11.54 -6.46
CA ALA A 265 6.77 -11.16 -6.99
C ALA A 265 7.68 -10.59 -5.90
N VAL A 266 7.17 -9.66 -5.08
CA VAL A 266 7.92 -9.08 -3.93
C VAL A 266 8.29 -10.17 -2.92
N ARG A 267 7.38 -11.10 -2.63
CA ARG A 267 7.64 -12.18 -1.67
C ARG A 267 8.71 -13.16 -2.16
N VAL A 268 8.64 -13.56 -3.42
CA VAL A 268 9.63 -14.45 -4.06
C VAL A 268 11.02 -13.79 -4.08
N PHE A 269 11.08 -12.49 -4.46
CA PHE A 269 12.34 -11.76 -4.49
C PHE A 269 13.00 -11.61 -3.11
N ARG A 270 12.20 -11.46 -2.06
CA ARG A 270 12.71 -11.44 -0.67
C ARG A 270 13.23 -12.81 -0.21
N TRP A 271 12.59 -13.90 -0.62
CA TRP A 271 13.02 -15.26 -0.28
C TRP A 271 14.35 -15.62 -0.96
N GLY A 272 14.54 -15.24 -2.22
CA GLY A 272 15.81 -15.42 -2.93
C GLY A 272 16.98 -14.80 -2.19
N ARG A 273 16.86 -13.54 -1.76
CA ARG A 273 17.89 -12.85 -0.98
C ARG A 273 18.20 -13.47 0.39
N ALA A 274 17.19 -14.01 1.06
CA ALA A 274 17.39 -14.68 2.35
C ALA A 274 18.13 -16.03 2.23
N LEU A 275 18.04 -16.69 1.08
CA LEU A 275 18.77 -17.91 0.78
C LEU A 275 20.24 -17.61 0.39
N ASP A 276 20.48 -16.54 -0.37
CA ASP A 276 21.84 -16.13 -0.76
C ASP A 276 22.70 -15.75 0.46
N VAL A 277 22.13 -15.05 1.45
CA VAL A 277 22.83 -14.70 2.70
C VAL A 277 23.17 -15.93 3.53
N ARG A 278 22.34 -17.00 3.49
CA ARG A 278 22.62 -18.26 4.20
C ARG A 278 23.63 -19.15 3.47
N ALA A 279 23.78 -19.00 2.17
CA ALA A 279 24.72 -19.74 1.36
C ALA A 279 26.15 -19.14 1.38
N SER A 280 26.28 -17.86 1.80
CA SER A 280 27.54 -17.14 1.90
C SER A 280 28.10 -17.03 3.33
N ALA A 281 27.42 -17.58 4.32
CA ALA A 281 27.85 -17.71 5.73
C ALA A 281 28.27 -19.14 6.06
#